data_b5ed210cbf8a95d78056cfded998a763
#
_entry.id   b5ed210cbf8a95d78056cfded998a763
#
_cell.length_a   1.000
_cell.length_b   1.000
_cell.length_c   1.000
_cell.angle_alpha   90.00
_cell.angle_beta   90.00
_cell.angle_gamma   90.00
#
_symmetry.space_group_name_H-M   'P 1'
#
loop_
_entity.id
_entity.type
_entity.pdbx_description
1 polymer ?
#
loop_
_entity_poly.entity_id
_entity_poly.type
_entity_poly.pdbx_seq_one_letter_code
_entity_poly.pdbx_strand_id
1 'polypeptide(L)'
;VHENGKVTGVIAKDENGKYIQFNASKGVILATGDYMNNEAMVKRWCPDVDGFDKKQYQKTGDGHIMAIDAGAKMENLGHTKMMHDFDSGLMYEEPFLYVNMEGKRFCNEDTGFVYMGNITKYVPKFNGNNVDANHPDGSLGWYCQIYDNDYMSYANGPSPVPEQVMTKYIPGAVENPQGVFTNLIDTYKADTIEELAGLLGVPADELQKTIDRYNELCDQGTDADFGKKSAYMHKIEKAPFWGVRKHIRVSSIDSGVNTNANGQALDADGNVIDGLYCVGNVGGVFYGGADYPFHQTGLSLGRCYTF
;
A
#
# COMPACT_ATOMS: atom_id res chain seq x y z
N VAL A 1 28.39 18.00 4.36
CA VAL A 1 29.26 19.16 4.62
C VAL A 1 28.62 20.38 3.99
N HIS A 2 28.33 21.39 4.81
CA HIS A 2 27.68 22.61 4.39
C HIS A 2 28.57 23.79 4.81
N GLU A 3 29.13 24.51 3.86
CA GLU A 3 30.09 25.59 4.09
C GLU A 3 29.74 26.81 3.25
N ASN A 4 29.71 28.00 3.87
CA ASN A 4 29.41 29.27 3.20
C ASN A 4 28.11 29.27 2.36
N GLY A 5 27.06 28.60 2.86
CA GLY A 5 25.76 28.47 2.16
C GLY A 5 25.72 27.46 1.02
N LYS A 6 26.76 26.64 0.88
CA LYS A 6 26.85 25.61 -0.16
C LYS A 6 27.11 24.24 0.41
N VAL A 7 26.47 23.21 -0.16
CA VAL A 7 26.78 21.80 0.14
C VAL A 7 27.97 21.35 -0.69
N THR A 8 29.06 21.01 -0.02
CA THR A 8 30.39 20.73 -0.62
C THR A 8 30.83 19.27 -0.44
N GLY A 9 30.01 18.40 0.19
CA GLY A 9 30.38 17.02 0.37
C GLY A 9 29.50 16.28 1.36
N VAL A 10 29.89 15.05 1.66
CA VAL A 10 29.24 14.18 2.66
C VAL A 10 30.29 13.59 3.60
N ILE A 11 29.87 13.27 4.82
CA ILE A 11 30.65 12.50 5.77
C ILE A 11 29.99 11.15 5.94
N ALA A 12 30.73 10.09 5.72
CA ALA A 12 30.29 8.72 5.94
C ALA A 12 31.11 8.07 7.05
N LYS A 13 30.50 7.07 7.72
CA LYS A 13 31.18 6.24 8.71
C LYS A 13 31.40 4.85 8.09
N ASP A 14 32.65 4.36 8.11
CA ASP A 14 32.98 3.04 7.61
C ASP A 14 32.62 1.92 8.62
N GLU A 15 32.81 0.67 8.22
CA GLU A 15 32.56 -0.52 9.05
C GLU A 15 33.39 -0.56 10.34
N ASN A 16 34.54 0.11 10.36
CA ASN A 16 35.45 0.22 11.52
C ASN A 16 35.11 1.41 12.43
N GLY A 17 34.07 2.16 12.09
CA GLY A 17 33.63 3.33 12.85
C GLY A 17 34.40 4.61 12.54
N LYS A 18 35.28 4.62 11.54
CA LYS A 18 36.05 5.79 11.11
C LYS A 18 35.21 6.68 10.21
N TYR A 19 35.26 7.99 10.47
CA TYR A 19 34.60 8.99 9.62
C TYR A 19 35.49 9.37 8.43
N ILE A 20 34.87 9.38 7.25
CA ILE A 20 35.51 9.71 5.99
C ILE A 20 34.71 10.85 5.34
N GLN A 21 35.38 11.94 5.01
CA GLN A 21 34.77 13.05 4.26
C GLN A 21 35.00 12.87 2.76
N PHE A 22 33.92 12.96 1.98
CA PHE A 22 33.97 12.98 0.53
C PHE A 22 33.61 14.38 0.04
N ASN A 23 34.55 15.06 -0.60
CA ASN A 23 34.33 16.41 -1.13
C ASN A 23 33.73 16.32 -2.53
N ALA A 24 32.72 17.15 -2.79
CA ALA A 24 32.03 17.24 -4.07
C ALA A 24 32.34 18.58 -4.75
N SER A 25 32.89 18.53 -5.94
CA SER A 25 33.26 19.75 -6.69
C SER A 25 32.04 20.46 -7.31
N LYS A 26 30.96 19.73 -7.59
CA LYS A 26 29.75 20.29 -8.23
C LYS A 26 28.55 20.32 -7.29
N GLY A 27 28.36 19.29 -6.46
CA GLY A 27 27.24 19.16 -5.54
C GLY A 27 27.04 17.72 -5.11
N VAL A 28 26.08 17.54 -4.22
CA VAL A 28 25.64 16.25 -3.65
C VAL A 28 24.23 15.96 -4.13
N ILE A 29 24.01 14.76 -4.64
CA ILE A 29 22.69 14.27 -5.02
C ILE A 29 22.23 13.25 -3.95
N LEU A 30 21.13 13.55 -3.26
CA LEU A 30 20.47 12.61 -2.37
C LEU A 30 19.47 11.78 -3.19
N ALA A 31 19.68 10.46 -3.24
CA ALA A 31 18.82 9.47 -3.89
C ALA A 31 18.48 8.35 -2.89
N THR A 32 18.19 8.72 -1.66
CA THR A 32 18.16 7.84 -0.48
C THR A 32 16.82 7.14 -0.25
N GLY A 33 15.85 7.37 -1.14
CA GLY A 33 14.51 6.81 -1.01
C GLY A 33 13.65 7.58 0.00
N ASP A 34 12.68 6.92 0.60
CA ASP A 34 11.69 7.52 1.49
C ASP A 34 11.99 7.29 3.00
N TYR A 35 10.99 7.59 3.85
CA TYR A 35 11.11 7.54 5.31
C TYR A 35 10.04 6.67 5.99
N MET A 36 9.39 5.73 5.28
CA MET A 36 8.24 4.97 5.79
C MET A 36 8.51 4.20 7.09
N ASN A 37 9.76 3.86 7.41
CA ASN A 37 10.14 3.17 8.64
C ASN A 37 10.62 4.12 9.75
N ASN A 38 10.51 5.44 9.56
CA ASN A 38 10.75 6.44 10.59
C ASN A 38 9.42 6.92 11.18
N GLU A 39 9.02 6.34 12.30
CA GLU A 39 7.72 6.65 12.93
C GLU A 39 7.53 8.14 13.22
N ALA A 40 8.57 8.83 13.68
CA ALA A 40 8.47 10.25 13.98
C ALA A 40 8.20 11.09 12.73
N MET A 41 8.84 10.71 11.61
CA MET A 41 8.60 11.36 10.32
C MET A 41 7.23 11.02 9.76
N VAL A 42 6.81 9.75 9.85
CA VAL A 42 5.48 9.30 9.42
C VAL A 42 4.39 10.06 10.17
N LYS A 43 4.44 10.10 11.49
CA LYS A 43 3.46 10.83 12.33
C LYS A 43 3.40 12.31 12.00
N ARG A 44 4.51 12.93 11.61
CA ARG A 44 4.59 14.34 11.30
C ARG A 44 4.09 14.70 9.90
N TRP A 45 4.48 13.94 8.86
CA TRP A 45 4.28 14.33 7.46
C TRP A 45 3.33 13.42 6.68
N CYS A 46 3.14 12.16 7.11
CA CYS A 46 2.25 11.21 6.46
C CYS A 46 1.46 10.38 7.48
N PRO A 47 0.69 11.02 8.40
CA PRO A 47 -0.04 10.30 9.45
C PRO A 47 -1.07 9.30 8.91
N ASP A 48 -1.49 9.44 7.68
CA ASP A 48 -2.43 8.54 7.00
C ASP A 48 -1.96 7.09 6.92
N VAL A 49 -0.65 6.85 6.98
CA VAL A 49 -0.08 5.51 6.92
C VAL A 49 0.32 4.94 8.29
N ASP A 50 0.04 5.70 9.36
CA ASP A 50 0.25 5.21 10.72
C ASP A 50 -0.70 4.04 11.00
N GLY A 51 -0.18 2.95 11.57
CA GLY A 51 -0.94 1.73 11.82
C GLY A 51 -1.00 0.72 10.66
N PHE A 52 -0.48 1.04 9.48
CA PHE A 52 -0.32 0.08 8.38
C PHE A 52 1.06 -0.56 8.37
N ASP A 53 1.14 -1.84 8.03
CA ASP A 53 2.42 -2.51 7.82
C ASP A 53 3.15 -1.96 6.60
N LYS A 54 4.47 -2.07 6.61
CA LYS A 54 5.36 -1.58 5.57
C LYS A 54 5.87 -2.74 4.72
N LYS A 55 5.90 -2.57 3.40
CA LYS A 55 6.41 -3.60 2.47
C LYS A 55 7.93 -3.67 2.44
N GLN A 56 8.60 -2.62 2.82
CA GLN A 56 10.06 -2.52 2.80
C GLN A 56 10.58 -2.08 4.16
N TYR A 57 11.79 -2.48 4.45
CA TYR A 57 12.54 -2.11 5.66
C TYR A 57 13.67 -1.14 5.30
N GLN A 58 14.27 -0.52 6.32
CA GLN A 58 15.43 0.36 6.18
C GLN A 58 15.17 1.68 5.41
N LYS A 59 13.93 2.13 5.34
CA LYS A 59 13.56 3.43 4.80
C LYS A 59 13.47 4.44 5.95
N THR A 60 14.62 4.84 6.48
CA THR A 60 14.75 5.58 7.75
C THR A 60 14.72 7.10 7.60
N GLY A 61 14.70 7.60 6.35
CA GLY A 61 14.63 9.03 6.08
C GLY A 61 15.93 9.79 6.31
N ASP A 62 17.07 9.12 6.38
CA ASP A 62 18.37 9.76 6.66
C ASP A 62 18.70 10.87 5.67
N GLY A 63 18.37 10.68 4.38
CA GLY A 63 18.58 11.73 3.37
C GLY A 63 17.71 12.97 3.60
N HIS A 64 16.48 12.79 4.09
CA HIS A 64 15.61 13.90 4.46
C HIS A 64 16.21 14.67 5.65
N ILE A 65 16.68 13.95 6.67
CA ILE A 65 17.34 14.56 7.85
C ILE A 65 18.58 15.33 7.42
N MET A 66 19.44 14.74 6.58
CA MET A 66 20.63 15.42 6.05
C MET A 66 20.28 16.70 5.25
N ALA A 67 19.19 16.65 4.47
CA ALA A 67 18.74 17.81 3.72
C ALA A 67 18.19 18.91 4.65
N ILE A 68 17.40 18.56 5.66
CA ILE A 68 16.90 19.48 6.68
C ILE A 68 18.06 20.13 7.45
N ASP A 69 19.05 19.35 7.84
CA ASP A 69 20.26 19.86 8.53
C ASP A 69 21.06 20.84 7.65
N ALA A 70 20.97 20.69 6.32
CA ALA A 70 21.54 21.63 5.37
C ALA A 70 20.64 22.87 5.12
N GLY A 71 19.49 22.98 5.76
CA GLY A 71 18.55 24.09 5.65
C GLY A 71 17.37 23.86 4.71
N ALA A 72 17.24 22.66 4.14
CA ALA A 72 16.13 22.35 3.23
C ALA A 72 14.80 22.22 3.98
N LYS A 73 13.72 22.56 3.29
CA LYS A 73 12.36 22.43 3.79
C LYS A 73 11.66 21.22 3.20
N MET A 74 10.96 20.47 4.04
CA MET A 74 10.01 19.46 3.58
C MET A 74 8.79 20.13 2.95
N GLU A 75 8.14 19.50 2.00
CA GLU A 75 6.88 19.99 1.45
C GLU A 75 5.78 20.06 2.53
N ASN A 76 4.87 21.03 2.39
CA ASN A 76 3.87 21.35 3.44
C ASN A 76 2.59 20.54 3.31
N LEU A 77 2.33 19.96 2.17
CA LEU A 77 1.12 19.20 1.90
C LEU A 77 1.22 17.81 2.55
N GLY A 78 0.11 17.17 2.80
CA GLY A 78 0.10 15.76 3.18
C GLY A 78 0.93 14.96 2.19
N HIS A 79 1.85 14.16 2.69
CA HIS A 79 2.76 13.44 1.82
C HIS A 79 2.07 12.33 1.05
N THR A 80 2.38 12.19 -0.23
CA THR A 80 1.84 11.17 -1.11
C THR A 80 2.31 9.80 -0.66
N LYS A 81 1.37 8.89 -0.55
CA LYS A 81 1.59 7.50 -0.16
C LYS A 81 1.21 6.54 -1.28
N MET A 82 1.99 5.50 -1.45
CA MET A 82 1.67 4.36 -2.30
C MET A 82 1.28 3.19 -1.41
N MET A 83 0.01 2.79 -1.46
CA MET A 83 -0.55 1.71 -0.64
C MET A 83 -1.31 0.74 -1.55
N HIS A 84 -0.98 -0.54 -1.46
CA HIS A 84 -1.65 -1.57 -2.28
C HIS A 84 -1.46 -2.97 -1.71
N ASP A 85 -2.21 -3.92 -2.25
CA ASP A 85 -2.20 -5.34 -1.90
C ASP A 85 -1.95 -6.28 -3.09
N PHE A 86 -1.28 -5.81 -4.15
CA PHE A 86 -1.03 -6.62 -5.36
C PHE A 86 -0.36 -7.97 -5.10
N ASP A 87 0.30 -8.08 -3.97
CA ASP A 87 1.00 -9.27 -3.50
C ASP A 87 0.18 -10.12 -2.51
N SER A 88 -1.04 -9.70 -2.14
CA SER A 88 -1.93 -10.43 -1.22
C SER A 88 -2.96 -11.30 -1.93
N GLY A 89 -2.66 -11.78 -3.12
CA GLY A 89 -3.54 -12.62 -3.91
C GLY A 89 -4.02 -11.98 -5.20
N LEU A 90 -4.77 -12.74 -5.95
CA LEU A 90 -5.27 -12.36 -7.28
C LEU A 90 -6.61 -11.62 -7.19
N MET A 91 -7.13 -11.16 -8.31
CA MET A 91 -8.45 -10.55 -8.43
C MET A 91 -8.64 -9.20 -7.72
N TYR A 92 -7.58 -8.45 -7.49
CA TYR A 92 -7.63 -7.18 -6.74
C TYR A 92 -8.45 -6.06 -7.44
N GLU A 93 -8.74 -6.20 -8.72
CA GLU A 93 -9.57 -5.25 -9.48
C GLU A 93 -11.04 -5.69 -9.62
N GLU A 94 -11.36 -6.91 -9.18
CA GLU A 94 -12.73 -7.42 -9.27
C GLU A 94 -13.60 -6.89 -8.13
N PRO A 95 -14.74 -6.28 -8.42
CA PRO A 95 -15.64 -5.72 -7.41
C PRO A 95 -16.52 -6.80 -6.76
N PHE A 96 -15.92 -7.88 -6.28
CA PHE A 96 -16.60 -8.91 -5.51
C PHE A 96 -17.03 -8.38 -4.13
N LEU A 97 -17.66 -9.17 -3.30
CA LEU A 97 -18.02 -8.76 -1.96
C LEU A 97 -16.77 -8.60 -1.09
N TYR A 98 -16.61 -7.44 -0.42
CA TYR A 98 -15.55 -7.20 0.54
C TYR A 98 -16.11 -7.18 1.96
N VAL A 99 -15.46 -7.93 2.85
CA VAL A 99 -15.77 -7.96 4.27
C VAL A 99 -14.52 -7.65 5.10
N ASN A 100 -14.69 -6.94 6.20
CA ASN A 100 -13.62 -6.73 7.17
C ASN A 100 -13.34 -8.02 7.95
N MET A 101 -12.36 -8.03 8.85
CA MET A 101 -11.99 -9.20 9.63
C MET A 101 -13.02 -9.57 10.73
N GLU A 102 -14.09 -8.78 10.89
CA GLU A 102 -15.27 -9.13 11.69
C GLU A 102 -16.38 -9.81 10.84
N GLY A 103 -16.14 -10.07 9.56
CA GLY A 103 -17.12 -10.67 8.65
C GLY A 103 -18.18 -9.71 8.11
N LYS A 104 -18.01 -8.41 8.30
CA LYS A 104 -18.98 -7.36 7.93
C LYS A 104 -18.56 -6.63 6.67
N ARG A 105 -19.48 -6.41 5.76
CA ARG A 105 -19.32 -5.52 4.62
C ARG A 105 -19.03 -4.09 5.09
N PHE A 106 -18.14 -3.34 4.44
CA PHE A 106 -17.67 -2.05 4.95
C PHE A 106 -17.55 -0.95 3.88
N CYS A 107 -17.73 -1.27 2.61
CA CYS A 107 -17.60 -0.28 1.53
C CYS A 107 -18.41 -0.65 0.28
N ASN A 108 -18.44 0.28 -0.66
CA ASN A 108 -18.81 0.02 -2.04
C ASN A 108 -17.59 -0.55 -2.77
N GLU A 109 -17.66 -1.79 -3.22
CA GLU A 109 -16.54 -2.49 -3.84
C GLU A 109 -16.23 -2.00 -5.27
N ASP A 110 -17.14 -1.26 -5.90
CA ASP A 110 -16.92 -0.72 -7.25
C ASP A 110 -16.13 0.60 -7.27
N THR A 111 -15.70 1.10 -6.10
CA THR A 111 -14.86 2.31 -6.00
C THR A 111 -13.43 2.12 -6.51
N GLY A 112 -13.03 0.89 -6.73
CA GLY A 112 -11.70 0.53 -7.24
C GLY A 112 -10.63 0.38 -6.14
N PHE A 113 -9.69 -0.51 -6.41
CA PHE A 113 -8.65 -0.91 -5.46
C PHE A 113 -7.71 0.24 -5.04
N VAL A 114 -7.56 1.26 -5.86
CA VAL A 114 -6.68 2.42 -5.60
C VAL A 114 -7.09 3.20 -4.35
N TYR A 115 -8.37 3.13 -3.96
CA TYR A 115 -8.89 3.83 -2.79
C TYR A 115 -8.89 2.97 -1.51
N MET A 116 -8.57 1.69 -1.63
CA MET A 116 -8.63 0.76 -0.51
C MET A 116 -7.69 1.13 0.65
N GLY A 117 -6.57 1.76 0.36
CA GLY A 117 -5.69 2.31 1.39
C GLY A 117 -6.38 3.32 2.31
N ASN A 118 -7.21 4.20 1.73
CA ASN A 118 -7.97 5.20 2.50
C ASN A 118 -9.20 4.60 3.19
N ILE A 119 -9.84 3.62 2.57
CA ILE A 119 -11.04 2.96 3.12
C ILE A 119 -10.66 2.06 4.29
N THR A 120 -9.61 1.26 4.14
CA THR A 120 -9.22 0.25 5.14
C THR A 120 -8.59 0.82 6.41
N LYS A 121 -8.29 2.10 6.48
CA LYS A 121 -7.90 2.74 7.75
C LYS A 121 -9.04 2.86 8.76
N TYR A 122 -10.28 2.68 8.32
CA TYR A 122 -11.48 2.73 9.17
C TYR A 122 -12.03 1.34 9.52
N VAL A 123 -11.40 0.26 9.09
CA VAL A 123 -11.75 -1.09 9.51
C VAL A 123 -10.93 -1.51 10.74
N PRO A 124 -11.40 -2.50 11.52
CA PRO A 124 -10.67 -3.02 12.66
C PRO A 124 -9.26 -3.50 12.29
N LYS A 125 -8.31 -3.28 13.20
CA LYS A 125 -6.98 -3.89 13.09
C LYS A 125 -7.08 -5.41 13.17
N PHE A 126 -6.17 -6.07 12.48
CA PHE A 126 -6.05 -7.51 12.51
C PHE A 126 -4.60 -7.95 12.64
N ASN A 127 -4.41 -9.04 13.38
CA ASN A 127 -3.10 -9.64 13.60
C ASN A 127 -2.94 -10.85 12.65
N GLY A 128 -2.58 -10.58 11.41
CA GLY A 128 -2.37 -11.60 10.38
C GLY A 128 -0.96 -12.20 10.41
N ASN A 129 -0.64 -13.01 9.40
CA ASN A 129 0.60 -13.78 9.33
C ASN A 129 1.89 -12.93 9.13
N ASN A 130 1.76 -11.65 8.81
CA ASN A 130 2.86 -10.73 8.48
C ASN A 130 2.83 -9.48 9.34
N VAL A 131 2.70 -9.63 10.63
CA VAL A 131 2.65 -8.50 11.55
C VAL A 131 4.01 -7.82 11.59
N ASP A 132 4.03 -6.54 11.28
CA ASP A 132 5.19 -5.69 11.54
C ASP A 132 5.46 -5.66 13.06
N ALA A 133 6.71 -5.82 13.46
CA ALA A 133 7.13 -5.75 14.85
C ALA A 133 6.72 -4.43 15.54
N ASN A 134 6.47 -3.38 14.75
CA ASN A 134 5.95 -2.09 15.24
C ASN A 134 4.44 -2.10 15.54
N HIS A 135 3.71 -3.14 15.11
CA HIS A 135 2.27 -3.28 15.32
C HIS A 135 1.92 -4.60 16.04
N PRO A 136 2.42 -4.83 17.27
CA PRO A 136 2.20 -6.11 17.97
C PRO A 136 0.73 -6.42 18.24
N ASP A 137 -0.11 -5.38 18.29
CA ASP A 137 -1.58 -5.49 18.48
C ASP A 137 -2.34 -5.60 17.14
N GLY A 138 -1.63 -5.87 16.05
CA GLY A 138 -2.18 -5.92 14.70
C GLY A 138 -2.09 -4.60 13.95
N SER A 139 -2.31 -4.68 12.64
CA SER A 139 -2.23 -3.57 11.70
C SER A 139 -3.56 -3.30 11.00
N LEU A 140 -3.65 -2.14 10.38
CA LEU A 140 -4.74 -1.76 9.47
C LEU A 140 -4.54 -2.42 8.08
N GLY A 141 -5.55 -2.30 7.23
CA GLY A 141 -5.45 -2.70 5.82
C GLY A 141 -5.96 -4.12 5.52
N TRP A 142 -6.46 -4.85 6.51
CA TRP A 142 -6.94 -6.21 6.34
C TRP A 142 -8.42 -6.27 5.97
N TYR A 143 -8.74 -7.07 4.95
CA TYR A 143 -10.10 -7.40 4.54
C TYR A 143 -10.12 -8.72 3.77
N CYS A 144 -11.30 -9.26 3.51
CA CYS A 144 -11.47 -10.44 2.68
C CYS A 144 -12.33 -10.10 1.46
N GLN A 145 -11.96 -10.65 0.31
CA GLN A 145 -12.75 -10.64 -0.91
C GLN A 145 -13.44 -12.00 -1.04
N ILE A 146 -14.76 -12.03 -1.20
CA ILE A 146 -15.59 -13.25 -1.20
C ILE A 146 -16.34 -13.35 -2.53
N TYR A 147 -16.34 -14.54 -3.13
CA TYR A 147 -17.06 -14.85 -4.35
C TYR A 147 -17.35 -16.35 -4.45
N ASP A 148 -18.23 -16.74 -5.34
CA ASP A 148 -18.63 -18.13 -5.53
C ASP A 148 -18.01 -18.78 -6.78
N ASN A 149 -18.39 -20.03 -7.08
CA ASN A 149 -17.79 -20.78 -8.16
C ASN A 149 -18.12 -20.25 -9.57
N ASP A 150 -19.19 -19.48 -9.71
CA ASP A 150 -19.57 -18.90 -11.00
C ASP A 150 -18.84 -17.56 -11.32
N TYR A 151 -17.89 -17.16 -10.49
CA TYR A 151 -17.20 -15.86 -10.59
C TYR A 151 -16.70 -15.51 -12.00
N MET A 152 -16.25 -16.49 -12.77
CA MET A 152 -15.78 -16.26 -14.15
C MET A 152 -16.90 -15.78 -15.08
N SER A 153 -18.17 -16.05 -14.76
CA SER A 153 -19.31 -15.62 -15.58
C SER A 153 -19.70 -14.16 -15.35
N TYR A 154 -19.29 -13.58 -14.21
CA TYR A 154 -19.66 -12.24 -13.80
C TYR A 154 -18.48 -11.34 -13.37
N ALA A 155 -17.25 -11.84 -13.49
CA ALA A 155 -16.08 -11.00 -13.29
C ALA A 155 -16.03 -9.88 -14.34
N ASN A 156 -15.93 -8.66 -13.90
CA ASN A 156 -16.00 -7.46 -14.74
C ASN A 156 -14.69 -6.67 -14.81
N GLY A 157 -13.70 -7.09 -14.05
CA GLY A 157 -12.37 -6.50 -14.06
C GLY A 157 -11.58 -6.87 -15.30
N PRO A 158 -10.43 -6.23 -15.52
CA PRO A 158 -9.65 -6.40 -16.75
C PRO A 158 -9.01 -7.78 -16.89
N SER A 159 -8.93 -8.56 -15.84
CA SER A 159 -8.16 -9.81 -15.83
C SER A 159 -8.71 -10.84 -14.84
N PRO A 160 -9.91 -11.42 -15.07
CA PRO A 160 -10.38 -12.50 -14.23
C PRO A 160 -9.43 -13.70 -14.34
N VAL A 161 -9.13 -14.33 -13.24
CA VAL A 161 -8.13 -15.38 -13.14
C VAL A 161 -8.81 -16.75 -13.06
N PRO A 162 -8.52 -17.69 -13.98
CA PRO A 162 -9.11 -19.03 -13.97
C PRO A 162 -8.76 -19.83 -12.72
N GLU A 163 -9.65 -20.74 -12.33
CA GLU A 163 -9.50 -21.60 -11.15
C GLU A 163 -8.12 -22.30 -11.09
N GLN A 164 -7.60 -22.79 -12.20
CA GLN A 164 -6.30 -23.48 -12.27
C GLN A 164 -5.13 -22.58 -11.85
N VAL A 165 -5.30 -21.28 -11.99
CA VAL A 165 -4.31 -20.31 -11.51
C VAL A 165 -4.58 -19.96 -10.07
N MET A 166 -5.85 -19.74 -9.70
CA MET A 166 -6.25 -19.42 -8.33
C MET A 166 -5.81 -20.48 -7.32
N THR A 167 -5.94 -21.76 -7.66
CA THR A 167 -5.52 -22.87 -6.79
C THR A 167 -4.04 -22.83 -6.40
N LYS A 168 -3.18 -22.20 -7.20
CA LYS A 168 -1.75 -22.04 -6.88
C LYS A 168 -1.50 -21.07 -5.71
N TYR A 169 -2.48 -20.27 -5.35
CA TYR A 169 -2.42 -19.31 -4.25
C TYR A 169 -3.08 -19.82 -2.96
N ILE A 170 -3.54 -21.08 -2.96
CA ILE A 170 -4.02 -21.73 -1.75
C ILE A 170 -2.78 -22.17 -0.93
N PRO A 171 -2.71 -21.88 0.37
CA PRO A 171 -1.60 -22.29 1.22
C PRO A 171 -1.30 -23.80 1.11
N GLY A 172 -0.06 -24.15 0.80
CA GLY A 172 0.38 -25.53 0.63
C GLY A 172 0.00 -26.24 -0.67
N ALA A 173 -0.76 -25.61 -1.57
CA ALA A 173 -1.16 -26.23 -2.84
C ALA A 173 0.00 -26.42 -3.83
N VAL A 174 1.01 -25.54 -3.79
CA VAL A 174 2.21 -25.59 -4.63
C VAL A 174 3.44 -25.37 -3.77
N GLU A 175 4.42 -26.25 -3.88
CA GLU A 175 5.71 -26.06 -3.26
C GLU A 175 6.49 -24.96 -3.98
N ASN A 176 6.93 -23.93 -3.24
CA ASN A 176 7.72 -22.82 -3.75
C ASN A 176 7.12 -22.14 -5.02
N PRO A 177 5.91 -21.57 -4.96
CA PRO A 177 5.28 -20.95 -6.12
C PRO A 177 6.14 -19.78 -6.63
N GLN A 178 6.49 -19.80 -7.92
CA GLN A 178 7.30 -18.75 -8.52
C GLN A 178 6.57 -17.40 -8.52
N GLY A 179 7.27 -16.36 -8.07
CA GLY A 179 6.77 -14.99 -8.05
C GLY A 179 5.76 -14.70 -6.93
N VAL A 180 5.55 -15.64 -6.03
CA VAL A 180 4.66 -15.47 -4.88
C VAL A 180 5.45 -15.70 -3.59
N PHE A 181 5.38 -14.77 -2.68
CA PHE A 181 5.91 -14.94 -1.33
C PHE A 181 4.98 -15.84 -0.54
N THR A 182 5.49 -16.95 0.00
CA THR A 182 4.68 -17.96 0.70
C THR A 182 3.87 -17.42 1.88
N ASN A 183 4.36 -16.38 2.53
CA ASN A 183 3.68 -15.68 3.61
C ASN A 183 2.58 -14.69 3.15
N LEU A 184 2.38 -14.55 1.86
CA LEU A 184 1.36 -13.69 1.24
C LEU A 184 0.32 -14.50 0.44
N ILE A 185 0.38 -15.82 0.53
CA ILE A 185 -0.60 -16.72 -0.09
C ILE A 185 -1.78 -16.86 0.86
N ASP A 186 -2.86 -16.18 0.56
CA ASP A 186 -4.05 -16.08 1.40
C ASP A 186 -5.34 -16.26 0.59
N THR A 187 -5.31 -17.18 -0.38
CA THR A 187 -6.50 -17.59 -1.17
C THR A 187 -7.00 -18.92 -0.65
N TYR A 188 -8.30 -19.02 -0.39
CA TYR A 188 -8.94 -20.18 0.18
C TYR A 188 -10.16 -20.60 -0.64
N LYS A 189 -10.47 -21.90 -0.59
CA LYS A 189 -11.61 -22.52 -1.25
C LYS A 189 -12.27 -23.49 -0.29
N ALA A 190 -13.60 -23.47 -0.19
CA ALA A 190 -14.36 -24.33 0.70
C ALA A 190 -15.74 -24.66 0.13
N ASP A 191 -16.33 -25.77 0.56
CA ASP A 191 -17.66 -26.17 0.11
C ASP A 191 -18.79 -25.49 0.90
N THR A 192 -18.47 -24.89 2.06
CA THR A 192 -19.43 -24.15 2.90
C THR A 192 -18.89 -22.80 3.31
N ILE A 193 -19.78 -21.85 3.61
CA ILE A 193 -19.40 -20.53 4.14
C ILE A 193 -18.76 -20.66 5.53
N GLU A 194 -19.23 -21.56 6.36
CA GLU A 194 -18.66 -21.83 7.70
C GLU A 194 -17.19 -22.25 7.60
N GLU A 195 -16.90 -23.20 6.72
CA GLU A 195 -15.52 -23.65 6.46
C GLU A 195 -14.65 -22.53 5.90
N LEU A 196 -15.17 -21.78 4.92
CA LEU A 196 -14.45 -20.63 4.34
C LEU A 196 -14.13 -19.58 5.40
N ALA A 197 -15.09 -19.25 6.25
CA ALA A 197 -14.90 -18.29 7.35
C ALA A 197 -13.79 -18.74 8.30
N GLY A 198 -13.76 -20.03 8.66
CA GLY A 198 -12.69 -20.61 9.48
C GLY A 198 -11.31 -20.48 8.84
N LEU A 199 -11.19 -20.73 7.54
CA LEU A 199 -9.94 -20.58 6.78
C LEU A 199 -9.48 -19.12 6.69
N LEU A 200 -10.42 -18.19 6.51
CA LEU A 200 -10.14 -16.75 6.45
C LEU A 200 -9.86 -16.13 7.83
N GLY A 201 -10.27 -16.79 8.91
CA GLY A 201 -10.15 -16.24 10.26
C GLY A 201 -11.18 -15.17 10.58
N VAL A 202 -12.38 -15.24 9.99
CA VAL A 202 -13.50 -14.33 10.25
C VAL A 202 -14.64 -15.08 10.97
N PRO A 203 -15.51 -14.40 11.76
CA PRO A 203 -16.64 -15.04 12.41
C PRO A 203 -17.65 -15.61 11.40
N ALA A 204 -17.93 -16.93 11.46
CA ALA A 204 -18.78 -17.60 10.49
C ALA A 204 -20.22 -17.06 10.46
N ASP A 205 -20.82 -16.85 11.64
CA ASP A 205 -22.17 -16.33 11.76
C ASP A 205 -22.34 -14.94 11.15
N GLU A 206 -21.32 -14.07 11.32
CA GLU A 206 -21.36 -12.72 10.75
C GLU A 206 -21.11 -12.74 9.24
N LEU A 207 -20.19 -13.58 8.76
CA LEU A 207 -19.98 -13.75 7.33
C LEU A 207 -21.25 -14.26 6.64
N GLN A 208 -21.93 -15.27 7.22
CA GLN A 208 -23.19 -15.78 6.67
C GLN A 208 -24.26 -14.70 6.62
N LYS A 209 -24.49 -13.94 7.70
CA LYS A 209 -25.45 -12.83 7.71
C LYS A 209 -25.12 -11.76 6.65
N THR A 210 -23.84 -11.47 6.47
CA THR A 210 -23.39 -10.51 5.47
C THR A 210 -23.68 -11.00 4.06
N ILE A 211 -23.42 -12.28 3.77
CA ILE A 211 -23.72 -12.89 2.46
C ILE A 211 -25.23 -12.95 2.23
N ASP A 212 -26.03 -13.35 3.23
CA ASP A 212 -27.48 -13.38 3.12
C ASP A 212 -28.04 -11.99 2.80
N ARG A 213 -27.57 -10.96 3.52
CA ARG A 213 -27.94 -9.56 3.26
C ARG A 213 -27.52 -9.09 1.87
N TYR A 214 -26.29 -9.42 1.45
CA TYR A 214 -25.82 -9.07 0.12
C TYR A 214 -26.63 -9.74 -0.99
N ASN A 215 -26.99 -11.01 -0.81
CA ASN A 215 -27.85 -11.74 -1.75
C ASN A 215 -29.26 -11.18 -1.83
N GLU A 216 -29.86 -10.71 -0.71
CA GLU A 216 -31.12 -9.95 -0.73
C GLU A 216 -31.03 -8.68 -1.58
N LEU A 217 -29.95 -7.92 -1.45
CA LEU A 217 -29.72 -6.72 -2.24
C LEU A 217 -29.57 -7.03 -3.73
N CYS A 218 -28.90 -8.15 -4.06
CA CYS A 218 -28.81 -8.65 -5.43
C CYS A 218 -30.20 -8.96 -6.02
N ASP A 219 -31.09 -9.61 -5.25
CA ASP A 219 -32.47 -9.90 -5.66
C ASP A 219 -33.29 -8.63 -5.86
N GLN A 220 -33.03 -7.59 -5.07
CA GLN A 220 -33.66 -6.29 -5.22
C GLN A 220 -33.12 -5.48 -6.41
N GLY A 221 -31.95 -5.88 -6.96
CA GLY A 221 -31.26 -5.17 -8.03
C GLY A 221 -30.72 -3.79 -7.65
N THR A 222 -30.66 -3.50 -6.34
CA THR A 222 -30.21 -2.21 -5.81
C THR A 222 -29.49 -2.40 -4.49
N ASP A 223 -28.28 -1.86 -4.37
CA ASP A 223 -27.52 -1.83 -3.14
C ASP A 223 -27.87 -0.61 -2.28
N ALA A 224 -28.84 -0.79 -1.38
CA ALA A 224 -29.28 0.24 -0.45
C ALA A 224 -28.25 0.52 0.67
N ASP A 225 -27.27 -0.38 0.89
CA ASP A 225 -26.34 -0.28 2.00
C ASP A 225 -25.11 0.57 1.64
N PHE A 226 -24.53 0.37 0.44
CA PHE A 226 -23.29 1.05 0.01
C PHE A 226 -23.35 1.65 -1.41
N GLY A 227 -24.44 1.44 -2.15
CA GLY A 227 -24.63 2.03 -3.46
C GLY A 227 -23.78 1.41 -4.58
N LYS A 228 -23.39 0.14 -4.46
CA LYS A 228 -22.72 -0.60 -5.52
C LYS A 228 -23.61 -0.70 -6.75
N LYS A 229 -23.02 -0.50 -7.93
CA LYS A 229 -23.76 -0.59 -9.18
C LYS A 229 -24.32 -2.00 -9.39
N SER A 230 -25.59 -2.09 -9.82
CA SER A 230 -26.28 -3.36 -10.07
C SER A 230 -25.54 -4.28 -11.05
N ALA A 231 -24.82 -3.73 -12.00
CA ALA A 231 -23.98 -4.49 -12.95
C ALA A 231 -22.86 -5.30 -12.29
N TYR A 232 -22.48 -4.97 -11.07
CA TYR A 232 -21.44 -5.65 -10.28
C TYR A 232 -22.00 -6.44 -9.09
N MET A 233 -23.34 -6.54 -8.99
CA MET A 233 -24.02 -7.25 -7.93
C MET A 233 -24.35 -8.67 -8.40
N HIS A 234 -23.68 -9.65 -7.83
CA HIS A 234 -23.88 -11.07 -8.12
C HIS A 234 -23.99 -11.84 -6.83
N LYS A 235 -24.98 -12.75 -6.75
CA LYS A 235 -25.20 -13.56 -5.56
C LYS A 235 -24.01 -14.50 -5.30
N ILE A 236 -23.79 -14.80 -4.03
CA ILE A 236 -22.84 -15.78 -3.56
C ILE A 236 -23.65 -16.98 -3.06
N GLU A 237 -23.87 -18.00 -3.92
CA GLU A 237 -24.77 -19.11 -3.60
C GLU A 237 -24.31 -20.48 -4.12
N LYS A 238 -23.26 -20.51 -4.99
CA LYS A 238 -22.81 -21.76 -5.61
C LYS A 238 -21.44 -22.19 -5.09
N ALA A 239 -21.43 -23.28 -4.36
CA ALA A 239 -20.19 -23.90 -3.91
C ALA A 239 -19.35 -24.44 -5.13
N PRO A 240 -18.03 -24.56 -4.98
CA PRO A 240 -17.24 -24.09 -3.86
C PRO A 240 -17.17 -22.57 -3.76
N PHE A 241 -17.09 -22.07 -2.53
CA PHE A 241 -16.90 -20.65 -2.25
C PHE A 241 -15.42 -20.33 -2.18
N TRP A 242 -15.07 -19.12 -2.63
CA TRP A 242 -13.72 -18.61 -2.66
C TRP A 242 -13.59 -17.41 -1.73
N GLY A 243 -12.46 -17.31 -1.07
CA GLY A 243 -12.12 -16.16 -0.26
C GLY A 243 -10.63 -15.82 -0.40
N VAL A 244 -10.34 -14.53 -0.50
CA VAL A 244 -8.97 -14.03 -0.54
C VAL A 244 -8.81 -13.04 0.59
N ARG A 245 -7.89 -13.32 1.53
CA ARG A 245 -7.54 -12.38 2.58
C ARG A 245 -6.52 -11.38 2.02
N LYS A 246 -6.91 -10.12 2.02
CA LYS A 246 -6.16 -9.01 1.46
C LYS A 246 -5.49 -8.20 2.56
N HIS A 247 -4.31 -7.68 2.28
CA HIS A 247 -3.58 -6.84 3.21
C HIS A 247 -2.97 -5.63 2.51
N ILE A 248 -3.64 -4.49 2.60
CA ILE A 248 -3.09 -3.22 2.14
C ILE A 248 -1.91 -2.83 3.01
N ARG A 249 -0.77 -2.59 2.39
CA ARG A 249 0.47 -2.17 3.05
C ARG A 249 1.09 -0.97 2.37
N VAL A 250 1.91 -0.22 3.09
CA VAL A 250 2.65 0.92 2.54
C VAL A 250 3.81 0.41 1.69
N SER A 251 3.83 0.80 0.43
CA SER A 251 4.89 0.46 -0.53
C SER A 251 5.99 1.52 -0.55
N SER A 252 5.59 2.79 -0.49
CA SER A 252 6.49 3.93 -0.41
C SER A 252 5.75 5.18 0.07
N ILE A 253 6.53 6.16 0.53
CA ILE A 253 6.10 7.55 0.67
C ILE A 253 6.82 8.34 -0.42
N ASP A 254 6.06 8.90 -1.35
CA ASP A 254 6.59 9.49 -2.59
C ASP A 254 6.65 11.02 -2.51
N SER A 255 6.98 11.52 -1.34
CA SER A 255 7.06 12.95 -0.99
C SER A 255 8.24 13.21 -0.07
N GLY A 256 8.77 14.42 -0.11
CA GLY A 256 9.94 14.74 0.69
C GLY A 256 10.33 16.21 0.69
N VAL A 257 11.59 16.47 0.44
CA VAL A 257 12.19 17.81 0.43
C VAL A 257 11.65 18.63 -0.74
N ASN A 258 11.30 19.90 -0.49
CA ASN A 258 10.95 20.83 -1.56
C ASN A 258 12.08 20.95 -2.56
N THR A 259 11.77 20.77 -3.83
CA THR A 259 12.71 20.90 -4.94
C THR A 259 12.14 21.79 -6.05
N ASN A 260 13.00 22.39 -6.83
CA ASN A 260 12.62 23.01 -8.09
C ASN A 260 12.65 21.99 -9.25
N ALA A 261 12.33 22.42 -10.46
CA ALA A 261 12.28 21.57 -11.65
C ALA A 261 13.65 20.96 -12.05
N ASN A 262 14.75 21.45 -11.47
CA ASN A 262 16.09 20.90 -11.67
C ASN A 262 16.52 19.94 -10.55
N GLY A 263 15.62 19.57 -9.64
CA GLY A 263 15.91 18.70 -8.49
C GLY A 263 16.73 19.38 -7.38
N GLN A 264 16.94 20.69 -7.44
CA GLN A 264 17.68 21.44 -6.42
C GLN A 264 16.80 21.62 -5.18
N ALA A 265 17.35 21.32 -4.00
CA ALA A 265 16.66 21.51 -2.73
C ALA A 265 16.42 22.99 -2.42
N LEU A 266 15.25 23.28 -1.82
CA LEU A 266 14.85 24.64 -1.46
C LEU A 266 14.76 24.79 0.06
N ASP A 267 15.12 26.00 0.53
CA ASP A 267 14.97 26.43 1.92
C ASP A 267 13.50 26.85 2.24
N ALA A 268 13.27 27.37 3.44
CA ALA A 268 11.96 27.81 3.89
C ALA A 268 11.40 29.02 3.10
N ASP A 269 12.26 29.83 2.54
CA ASP A 269 11.93 31.02 1.77
C ASP A 269 11.82 30.75 0.27
N GLY A 270 12.09 29.49 -0.15
CA GLY A 270 12.07 29.05 -1.55
C GLY A 270 13.37 29.33 -2.31
N ASN A 271 14.45 29.68 -1.63
CA ASN A 271 15.75 29.86 -2.25
C ASN A 271 16.44 28.50 -2.44
N VAL A 272 17.24 28.38 -3.50
CA VAL A 272 18.04 27.20 -3.77
C VAL A 272 19.17 27.06 -2.75
N ILE A 273 19.33 25.87 -2.19
CA ILE A 273 20.51 25.47 -1.41
C ILE A 273 21.58 25.04 -2.41
N ASP A 274 22.60 25.88 -2.61
CA ASP A 274 23.65 25.62 -3.60
C ASP A 274 24.35 24.27 -3.32
N GLY A 275 24.49 23.47 -4.37
CA GLY A 275 25.15 22.17 -4.33
C GLY A 275 24.34 21.03 -3.71
N LEU A 276 23.05 21.20 -3.38
CA LEU A 276 22.19 20.12 -2.87
C LEU A 276 21.07 19.79 -3.86
N TYR A 277 20.99 18.51 -4.24
CA TYR A 277 19.95 17.95 -5.11
C TYR A 277 19.26 16.79 -4.42
N CYS A 278 17.93 16.68 -4.59
CA CYS A 278 17.11 15.59 -4.05
C CYS A 278 16.30 14.97 -5.19
N VAL A 279 16.47 13.66 -5.43
CA VAL A 279 15.83 12.95 -6.54
C VAL A 279 15.16 11.66 -6.05
N GLY A 280 14.12 11.20 -6.76
CA GLY A 280 13.30 10.09 -6.30
C GLY A 280 12.49 10.45 -5.05
N ASN A 281 12.22 9.49 -4.16
CA ASN A 281 11.30 9.68 -3.03
C ASN A 281 11.82 10.60 -1.91
N VAL A 282 13.11 10.93 -1.89
CA VAL A 282 13.64 11.97 -1.00
C VAL A 282 13.27 13.39 -1.46
N GLY A 283 13.03 13.58 -2.77
CA GLY A 283 12.50 14.81 -3.32
C GLY A 283 10.98 14.87 -3.29
N GLY A 284 10.42 16.03 -3.03
CA GLY A 284 8.98 16.29 -2.97
C GLY A 284 8.42 17.00 -4.19
N VAL A 285 7.22 17.55 -4.01
CA VAL A 285 6.46 18.42 -4.97
C VAL A 285 6.12 17.81 -6.33
N PHE A 286 6.25 16.51 -6.50
CA PHE A 286 5.94 15.86 -7.79
C PHE A 286 4.49 15.42 -7.89
N TYR A 287 3.93 14.82 -6.83
CA TYR A 287 2.57 14.26 -6.83
C TYR A 287 1.51 15.15 -6.20
N GLY A 288 1.91 16.19 -5.49
CA GLY A 288 1.01 17.19 -4.92
C GLY A 288 0.25 16.78 -3.66
N GLY A 289 0.69 15.75 -2.97
CA GLY A 289 0.02 15.20 -1.78
C GLY A 289 -1.09 14.22 -2.11
N ALA A 290 -1.67 13.58 -1.08
CA ALA A 290 -2.70 12.55 -1.17
C ALA A 290 -2.17 11.19 -1.67
N ASP A 291 -2.83 10.56 -2.65
CA ASP A 291 -2.52 9.20 -3.06
C ASP A 291 -1.66 9.15 -4.33
N TYR A 292 -0.84 8.11 -4.42
CA TYR A 292 -0.10 7.81 -5.66
C TYR A 292 -1.09 7.48 -6.79
N PRO A 293 -0.91 8.08 -8.00
CA PRO A 293 -1.83 7.89 -9.12
C PRO A 293 -1.59 6.52 -9.82
N PHE A 294 -2.16 5.45 -9.27
CA PHE A 294 -1.97 4.07 -9.76
C PHE A 294 -2.36 3.83 -11.23
N HIS A 295 -3.27 4.62 -11.78
CA HIS A 295 -3.65 4.55 -13.18
C HIS A 295 -2.54 4.98 -14.16
N GLN A 296 -1.40 5.46 -13.64
CA GLN A 296 -0.20 5.77 -14.41
C GLN A 296 0.92 4.80 -14.01
N THR A 297 0.95 3.63 -14.62
CA THR A 297 1.93 2.59 -14.33
C THR A 297 3.36 3.07 -14.59
N GLY A 298 4.27 2.80 -13.66
CA GLY A 298 5.70 3.09 -13.79
C GLY A 298 6.09 4.55 -13.49
N LEU A 299 5.15 5.40 -13.06
CA LEU A 299 5.40 6.81 -12.80
C LEU A 299 6.48 7.05 -11.71
N SER A 300 6.51 6.23 -10.66
CA SER A 300 7.51 6.35 -9.58
C SER A 300 8.94 6.13 -10.10
N LEU A 301 9.18 5.04 -10.84
CA LEU A 301 10.48 4.79 -11.47
C LEU A 301 10.79 5.80 -12.58
N GLY A 302 9.79 6.15 -13.40
CA GLY A 302 9.92 7.13 -14.47
C GLY A 302 10.45 8.46 -13.96
N ARG A 303 9.91 8.93 -12.82
CA ARG A 303 10.40 10.13 -12.14
C ARG A 303 11.89 10.03 -11.79
N CYS A 304 12.33 8.91 -11.22
CA CYS A 304 13.73 8.70 -10.84
C CYS A 304 14.71 8.69 -12.02
N TYR A 305 14.23 8.36 -13.23
CA TYR A 305 15.04 8.37 -14.45
C TYR A 305 15.01 9.71 -15.19
N THR A 306 14.04 10.57 -14.90
CA THR A 306 13.84 11.84 -15.62
C THR A 306 14.53 13.02 -14.91
N PHE A 307 14.56 12.99 -13.58
CA PHE A 307 15.07 14.09 -12.74
C PHE A 307 16.29 13.71 -11.93
#